data_0899bc38a89866b945dce0a5fadecf99
#
_entry.id   0899bc38a89866b945dce0a5fadecf99
#
_cell.length_a   1.000
_cell.length_b   1.000
_cell.length_c   1.000
_cell.angle_alpha   90.00
_cell.angle_beta   90.00
_cell.angle_gamma   90.00
#
_symmetry.space_group_name_H-M   'P 1'
#
loop_
_entity.id
_entity.type
_entity.pdbx_description
1 polymer ?
#
loop_
_entity_poly.entity_id
_entity_poly.type
_entity_poly.pdbx_seq_one_letter_code
_entity_poly.pdbx_strand_id
1 'polypeptide(L)'
;MKKFVLQCLGTVLGAALMAVGIAFFLLPNQLSSGGFSGIATIIYYLLKFPMGIVIWCLNIPLYLLSIFILGKKFFIKSIIGTTSLSFFIDFFDQFKPLTEDRFLACIYGGIITGLGTAIILKSQSSTGGSELISNIVRGLKPNVKMSSIIVVFDVIVVALNVFFFKEIEIGLYSAISIYLMGKMIDIVFEGIYFTKLVIIISDKTEEISKAIGDDIKRGTTGLFGKGMYTNKEKLVLMCATGRGDVAKVKAVAKDIDPKCFLIITNSREVVGQGF
;
A
#
# COMPACT_ATOMS: atom_id res chain seq x y z
N MET A 1 1.31 14.00 24.27
CA MET A 1 1.93 15.06 23.46
C MET A 1 3.00 14.51 22.51
N LYS A 2 4.04 13.79 22.96
CA LYS A 2 5.12 13.25 22.08
C LYS A 2 4.60 12.48 20.86
N LYS A 3 3.62 11.57 21.03
CA LYS A 3 3.05 10.78 19.93
C LYS A 3 2.36 11.66 18.86
N PHE A 4 1.64 12.70 19.27
CA PHE A 4 0.98 13.63 18.33
C PHE A 4 2.00 14.42 17.50
N VAL A 5 3.04 14.96 18.16
CA VAL A 5 4.13 15.69 17.46
C VAL A 5 4.84 14.78 16.46
N LEU A 6 5.15 13.53 16.84
CA LEU A 6 5.79 12.56 15.95
C LEU A 6 4.90 12.24 14.73
N GLN A 7 3.59 12.13 14.94
CA GLN A 7 2.62 11.94 13.85
C GLN A 7 2.58 13.15 12.91
N CYS A 8 2.58 14.38 13.44
CA CYS A 8 2.63 15.59 12.62
C CYS A 8 3.93 15.66 11.79
N LEU A 9 5.08 15.35 12.40
CA LEU A 9 6.36 15.30 11.68
C LEU A 9 6.34 14.25 10.57
N GLY A 10 5.86 13.05 10.86
CA GLY A 10 5.68 12.00 9.84
C GLY A 10 4.76 12.45 8.71
N THR A 11 3.68 13.17 9.04
CA THR A 11 2.76 13.73 8.03
C THR A 11 3.46 14.73 7.12
N VAL A 12 4.25 15.65 7.68
CA VAL A 12 4.99 16.67 6.90
C VAL A 12 6.05 16.01 6.01
N LEU A 13 6.82 15.06 6.54
CA LEU A 13 7.83 14.32 5.77
C LEU A 13 7.18 13.49 4.65
N GLY A 14 6.09 12.80 4.94
CA GLY A 14 5.34 12.06 3.94
C GLY A 14 4.76 12.96 2.85
N ALA A 15 4.24 14.14 3.22
CA ALA A 15 3.73 15.14 2.29
C ALA A 15 4.84 15.71 1.38
N ALA A 16 6.02 15.98 1.93
CA ALA A 16 7.18 16.42 1.15
C ALA A 16 7.60 15.34 0.13
N LEU A 17 7.68 14.08 0.55
CA LEU A 17 8.03 12.97 -0.34
C LEU A 17 6.95 12.76 -1.42
N MET A 18 5.67 12.82 -1.06
CA MET A 18 4.55 12.75 -2.01
C MET A 18 4.63 13.89 -3.04
N ALA A 19 4.93 15.11 -2.58
CA ALA A 19 5.08 16.29 -3.45
C ALA A 19 6.23 16.14 -4.46
N VAL A 20 7.36 15.51 -4.07
CA VAL A 20 8.45 15.17 -4.99
C VAL A 20 7.96 14.27 -6.12
N GLY A 21 7.21 13.21 -5.81
CA GLY A 21 6.63 12.32 -6.82
C GLY A 21 5.67 13.04 -7.76
N ILE A 22 4.86 13.94 -7.22
CA ILE A 22 3.88 14.70 -8.02
C ILE A 22 4.59 15.77 -8.88
N ALA A 23 5.36 16.66 -8.28
CA ALA A 23 5.88 17.85 -8.97
C ALA A 23 7.00 17.54 -9.97
N PHE A 24 7.88 16.57 -9.68
CA PHE A 24 8.99 16.24 -10.57
C PHE A 24 8.69 15.19 -11.62
N PHE A 25 7.65 14.36 -11.41
CA PHE A 25 7.35 13.24 -12.29
C PHE A 25 5.93 13.30 -12.88
N LEU A 26 4.90 13.32 -12.03
CA LEU A 26 3.52 13.14 -12.51
C LEU A 26 2.98 14.41 -13.17
N LEU A 27 3.07 15.54 -12.49
CA LEU A 27 2.50 16.81 -12.96
C LEU A 27 3.07 17.24 -14.32
N PRO A 28 4.40 17.28 -14.56
CA PRO A 28 4.95 17.71 -15.83
C PRO A 28 4.52 16.83 -17.02
N ASN A 29 4.22 15.55 -16.73
CA ASN A 29 3.79 14.56 -17.72
C ASN A 29 2.27 14.44 -17.84
N GLN A 30 1.51 15.33 -17.22
CA GLN A 30 0.03 15.35 -17.20
C GLN A 30 -0.60 14.10 -16.58
N LEU A 31 0.17 13.36 -15.77
CA LEU A 31 -0.28 12.12 -15.15
C LEU A 31 -1.02 12.41 -13.84
N SER A 32 -2.09 11.67 -13.61
CA SER A 32 -2.86 11.75 -12.38
C SER A 32 -2.28 10.85 -11.30
N SER A 33 -2.18 11.37 -10.08
CA SER A 33 -1.92 10.58 -8.88
C SER A 33 -3.20 10.07 -8.20
N GLY A 34 -4.37 10.22 -8.85
CA GLY A 34 -5.68 9.95 -8.27
C GLY A 34 -6.18 11.08 -7.36
N GLY A 35 -7.33 10.88 -6.76
CA GLY A 35 -7.89 11.82 -5.80
C GLY A 35 -8.07 13.25 -6.31
N PHE A 36 -8.06 14.21 -5.40
CA PHE A 36 -8.13 15.63 -5.77
C PHE A 36 -6.89 16.18 -6.45
N SER A 37 -5.73 15.54 -6.27
CA SER A 37 -4.54 15.91 -6.99
C SER A 37 -4.68 15.67 -8.50
N GLY A 38 -5.38 14.61 -8.92
CA GLY A 38 -5.70 14.39 -10.32
C GLY A 38 -6.65 15.45 -10.91
N ILE A 39 -7.66 15.89 -10.15
CA ILE A 39 -8.52 17.02 -10.55
C ILE A 39 -7.69 18.31 -10.60
N ALA A 40 -6.83 18.52 -9.63
CA ALA A 40 -5.96 19.70 -9.59
C ALA A 40 -5.00 19.75 -10.78
N THR A 41 -4.51 18.59 -11.28
CA THR A 41 -3.72 18.53 -12.51
C THR A 41 -4.49 19.06 -13.70
N ILE A 42 -5.76 18.70 -13.87
CA ILE A 42 -6.61 19.24 -14.94
C ILE A 42 -6.73 20.76 -14.83
N ILE A 43 -7.03 21.26 -13.63
CA ILE A 43 -7.22 22.69 -13.37
C ILE A 43 -5.92 23.47 -13.58
N TYR A 44 -4.78 22.92 -13.16
CA TYR A 44 -3.44 23.49 -13.39
C TYR A 44 -3.19 23.71 -14.89
N TYR A 45 -3.43 22.71 -15.73
CA TYR A 45 -3.18 22.83 -17.17
C TYR A 45 -4.21 23.71 -17.89
N LEU A 46 -5.48 23.66 -17.51
CA LEU A 46 -6.54 24.42 -18.16
C LEU A 46 -6.60 25.89 -17.72
N LEU A 47 -6.48 26.14 -16.41
CA LEU A 47 -6.70 27.46 -15.83
C LEU A 47 -5.41 28.14 -15.34
N LYS A 48 -4.27 27.41 -15.36
CA LYS A 48 -2.96 27.90 -14.90
C LYS A 48 -2.92 28.32 -13.42
N PHE A 49 -3.82 27.76 -12.60
CA PHE A 49 -3.75 27.95 -11.16
C PHE A 49 -2.71 27.01 -10.52
N PRO A 50 -1.95 27.47 -9.49
CA PRO A 50 -1.02 26.61 -8.76
C PRO A 50 -1.72 25.37 -8.22
N MET A 51 -1.13 24.20 -8.46
CA MET A 51 -1.76 22.92 -8.14
C MET A 51 -2.05 22.75 -6.64
N GLY A 52 -1.14 23.20 -5.78
CA GLY A 52 -1.31 23.12 -4.34
C GLY A 52 -2.48 23.95 -3.84
N ILE A 53 -2.66 25.17 -4.35
CA ILE A 53 -3.82 26.01 -4.02
C ILE A 53 -5.11 25.32 -4.41
N VAL A 54 -5.16 24.72 -5.60
CA VAL A 54 -6.35 24.00 -6.07
C VAL A 54 -6.68 22.82 -5.16
N ILE A 55 -5.67 22.01 -4.80
CA ILE A 55 -5.86 20.89 -3.86
C ILE A 55 -6.43 21.39 -2.54
N TRP A 56 -5.87 22.47 -2.00
CA TRP A 56 -6.33 23.03 -0.74
C TRP A 56 -7.78 23.47 -0.79
N CYS A 57 -8.17 24.22 -1.85
CA CYS A 57 -9.54 24.71 -2.05
C CYS A 57 -10.54 23.57 -2.23
N LEU A 58 -10.21 22.54 -3.02
CA LEU A 58 -11.07 21.38 -3.22
C LEU A 58 -11.34 20.60 -1.92
N ASN A 59 -10.41 20.65 -0.98
CA ASN A 59 -10.55 19.95 0.30
C ASN A 59 -11.38 20.72 1.36
N ILE A 60 -11.64 22.01 1.19
CA ILE A 60 -12.40 22.82 2.17
C ILE A 60 -13.74 22.19 2.56
N PRO A 61 -14.61 21.76 1.61
CA PRO A 61 -15.88 21.13 1.97
C PRO A 61 -15.71 19.84 2.77
N LEU A 62 -14.69 19.04 2.43
CA LEU A 62 -14.42 17.79 3.12
C LEU A 62 -13.89 18.01 4.54
N TYR A 63 -13.15 19.09 4.77
CA TYR A 63 -12.69 19.45 6.12
C TYR A 63 -13.86 19.79 7.03
N LEU A 64 -14.83 20.56 6.54
CA LEU A 64 -16.03 20.87 7.31
C LEU A 64 -16.78 19.61 7.73
N LEU A 65 -16.91 18.64 6.83
CA LEU A 65 -17.54 17.35 7.12
C LEU A 65 -16.69 16.50 8.07
N SER A 66 -15.36 16.48 7.90
CA SER A 66 -14.46 15.64 8.69
C SER A 66 -14.42 16.00 10.17
N ILE A 67 -14.58 17.27 10.53
CA ILE A 67 -14.58 17.70 11.94
C ILE A 67 -15.74 17.09 12.71
N PHE A 68 -16.90 16.94 12.07
CA PHE A 68 -18.10 16.39 12.69
C PHE A 68 -18.07 14.85 12.75
N ILE A 69 -17.49 14.19 11.73
CA ILE A 69 -17.56 12.74 11.57
C ILE A 69 -16.32 12.04 12.17
N LEU A 70 -15.12 12.57 11.92
CA LEU A 70 -13.85 11.96 12.29
C LEU A 70 -13.20 12.58 13.52
N GLY A 71 -13.70 13.74 13.94
CA GLY A 71 -13.27 14.44 15.14
C GLY A 71 -12.05 15.35 14.96
N LYS A 72 -11.87 16.26 15.95
CA LYS A 72 -10.90 17.38 15.91
C LYS A 72 -9.44 16.95 15.68
N LYS A 73 -9.01 15.82 16.27
CA LYS A 73 -7.61 15.38 16.14
C LYS A 73 -7.25 14.94 14.71
N PHE A 74 -8.16 14.24 14.05
CA PHE A 74 -7.97 13.83 12.66
C PHE A 74 -8.02 15.04 11.73
N PHE A 75 -8.98 15.93 11.93
CA PHE A 75 -9.13 17.19 11.20
C PHE A 75 -7.83 18.02 11.22
N ILE A 76 -7.26 18.28 12.41
CA ILE A 76 -6.01 19.07 12.53
C ILE A 76 -4.86 18.41 11.75
N LYS A 77 -4.68 17.10 11.89
CA LYS A 77 -3.63 16.39 11.17
C LYS A 77 -3.84 16.41 9.65
N SER A 78 -5.08 16.31 9.20
CA SER A 78 -5.40 16.37 7.76
C SER A 78 -5.15 17.77 7.19
N ILE A 79 -5.47 18.84 7.91
CA ILE A 79 -5.10 20.21 7.51
C ILE A 79 -3.57 20.33 7.40
N ILE A 80 -2.82 19.88 8.40
CA ILE A 80 -1.36 19.90 8.34
C ILE A 80 -0.86 19.12 7.11
N GLY A 81 -1.41 17.94 6.86
CA GLY A 81 -1.03 17.11 5.72
C GLY A 81 -1.28 17.78 4.38
N THR A 82 -2.48 18.31 4.15
CA THR A 82 -2.80 18.98 2.88
C THR A 82 -2.06 20.29 2.72
N THR A 83 -1.95 21.10 3.79
CA THR A 83 -1.19 22.36 3.71
C THR A 83 0.27 22.11 3.40
N SER A 84 0.89 21.09 4.03
CA SER A 84 2.26 20.69 3.73
C SER A 84 2.40 20.19 2.29
N LEU A 85 1.47 19.32 1.84
CA LEU A 85 1.49 18.80 0.47
C LEU A 85 1.36 19.94 -0.55
N SER A 86 0.38 20.81 -0.38
CA SER A 86 0.14 21.96 -1.26
C SER A 86 1.36 22.87 -1.34
N PHE A 87 1.93 23.21 -0.20
CA PHE A 87 3.13 24.04 -0.12
C PHE A 87 4.30 23.39 -0.86
N PHE A 88 4.59 22.12 -0.61
CA PHE A 88 5.71 21.44 -1.25
C PHE A 88 5.49 21.20 -2.74
N ILE A 89 4.27 20.96 -3.21
CA ILE A 89 4.00 20.85 -4.64
C ILE A 89 4.30 22.19 -5.33
N ASP A 90 3.72 23.28 -4.84
CA ASP A 90 3.91 24.59 -5.46
C ASP A 90 5.37 25.09 -5.35
N PHE A 91 6.07 24.69 -4.29
CA PHE A 91 7.51 24.96 -4.13
C PHE A 91 8.35 24.17 -5.13
N PHE A 92 8.10 22.86 -5.31
CA PHE A 92 8.87 22.01 -6.21
C PHE A 92 8.50 22.22 -7.68
N ASP A 93 7.30 22.69 -8.01
CA ASP A 93 6.87 23.02 -9.38
C ASP A 93 7.71 24.13 -10.02
N GLN A 94 8.44 24.93 -9.21
CA GLN A 94 9.36 25.95 -9.69
C GLN A 94 10.65 25.39 -10.29
N PHE A 95 10.94 24.12 -10.05
CA PHE A 95 12.14 23.44 -10.54
C PHE A 95 11.84 22.65 -11.81
N LYS A 96 12.89 22.37 -12.58
CA LYS A 96 12.76 21.57 -13.79
C LYS A 96 12.33 20.14 -13.46
N PRO A 97 11.46 19.52 -14.28
CA PRO A 97 11.09 18.12 -14.11
C PRO A 97 12.32 17.22 -14.23
N LEU A 98 12.32 16.10 -13.52
CA LEU A 98 13.38 15.10 -13.59
C LEU A 98 13.31 14.24 -14.85
N THR A 99 12.14 14.11 -15.45
CA THR A 99 11.92 13.38 -16.70
C THR A 99 10.69 13.91 -17.43
N GLU A 100 10.77 13.92 -18.76
CA GLU A 100 9.64 14.18 -19.66
C GLU A 100 9.10 12.87 -20.29
N ASP A 101 9.70 11.73 -19.95
CA ASP A 101 9.25 10.42 -20.37
C ASP A 101 8.11 9.95 -19.47
N ARG A 102 6.90 9.80 -20.04
CA ARG A 102 5.68 9.38 -19.33
C ARG A 102 5.81 8.01 -18.68
N PHE A 103 6.54 7.09 -19.30
CA PHE A 103 6.73 5.75 -18.74
C PHE A 103 7.61 5.79 -17.48
N LEU A 104 8.73 6.50 -17.53
CA LEU A 104 9.56 6.70 -16.34
C LEU A 104 8.81 7.49 -15.27
N ALA A 105 8.08 8.52 -15.67
CA ALA A 105 7.30 9.36 -14.76
C ALA A 105 6.22 8.55 -14.03
N CYS A 106 5.48 7.68 -14.69
CA CYS A 106 4.44 6.88 -14.04
C CYS A 106 5.03 5.88 -13.04
N ILE A 107 6.20 5.30 -13.32
CA ILE A 107 6.85 4.33 -12.41
C ILE A 107 7.42 5.05 -11.20
N TYR A 108 8.35 5.98 -11.40
CA TYR A 108 9.03 6.66 -10.29
C TYR A 108 8.08 7.57 -9.52
N GLY A 109 7.22 8.30 -10.24
CA GLY A 109 6.18 9.13 -9.63
C GLY A 109 5.22 8.32 -8.77
N GLY A 110 4.71 7.20 -9.28
CA GLY A 110 3.83 6.29 -8.55
C GLY A 110 4.49 5.69 -7.30
N ILE A 111 5.74 5.23 -7.40
CA ILE A 111 6.49 4.67 -6.27
C ILE A 111 6.72 5.74 -5.19
N ILE A 112 7.26 6.90 -5.56
CA ILE A 112 7.61 7.96 -4.60
C ILE A 112 6.35 8.53 -3.94
N THR A 113 5.32 8.80 -4.72
CA THR A 113 4.02 9.27 -4.21
C THR A 113 3.41 8.24 -3.27
N GLY A 114 3.47 6.95 -3.63
CA GLY A 114 2.97 5.87 -2.79
C GLY A 114 3.71 5.72 -1.45
N LEU A 115 5.03 5.88 -1.44
CA LEU A 115 5.82 5.90 -0.21
C LEU A 115 5.44 7.10 0.68
N GLY A 116 5.30 8.30 0.09
CA GLY A 116 4.86 9.49 0.80
C GLY A 116 3.47 9.29 1.44
N THR A 117 2.51 8.81 0.66
CA THR A 117 1.16 8.49 1.12
C THR A 117 1.17 7.46 2.25
N ALA A 118 1.97 6.39 2.13
CA ALA A 118 2.07 5.38 3.18
C ALA A 118 2.58 5.95 4.52
N ILE A 119 3.55 6.87 4.49
CA ILE A 119 4.06 7.55 5.69
C ILE A 119 2.96 8.42 6.32
N ILE A 120 2.18 9.14 5.51
CA ILE A 120 1.05 9.98 5.96
C ILE A 120 -0.01 9.10 6.65
N LEU A 121 -0.40 8.00 6.01
CA LEU A 121 -1.39 7.07 6.55
C LEU A 121 -0.89 6.41 7.85
N LYS A 122 0.38 6.00 7.94
CA LYS A 122 0.99 5.50 9.20
C LYS A 122 0.97 6.55 10.32
N SER A 123 1.03 7.82 9.95
CA SER A 123 0.91 8.94 10.88
C SER A 123 -0.55 9.22 11.30
N GLN A 124 -1.50 8.39 10.85
CA GLN A 124 -2.94 8.56 11.11
C GLN A 124 -3.43 9.95 10.67
N SER A 125 -3.02 10.36 9.50
CA SER A 125 -3.33 11.63 8.84
C SER A 125 -3.84 11.37 7.42
N SER A 126 -4.23 12.42 6.72
CA SER A 126 -4.61 12.40 5.30
C SER A 126 -4.18 13.71 4.64
N THR A 127 -3.95 13.66 3.34
CA THR A 127 -3.73 14.84 2.50
C THR A 127 -5.01 15.32 1.80
N GLY A 128 -6.15 14.79 2.22
CA GLY A 128 -7.44 15.11 1.60
C GLY A 128 -7.82 14.14 0.47
N GLY A 129 -8.60 14.65 -0.49
CA GLY A 129 -8.99 13.91 -1.69
C GLY A 129 -9.79 12.64 -1.43
N SER A 130 -9.60 11.62 -2.29
CA SER A 130 -10.31 10.33 -2.21
C SER A 130 -10.11 9.60 -0.88
N GLU A 131 -8.95 9.75 -0.24
CA GLU A 131 -8.67 9.18 1.08
C GLU A 131 -9.56 9.79 2.17
N LEU A 132 -9.70 11.11 2.18
CA LEU A 132 -10.53 11.81 3.15
C LEU A 132 -12.01 11.48 2.92
N ILE A 133 -12.46 11.45 1.66
CA ILE A 133 -13.81 10.99 1.28
C ILE A 133 -14.06 9.58 1.82
N SER A 134 -13.10 8.68 1.59
CA SER A 134 -13.20 7.29 2.04
C SER A 134 -13.31 7.17 3.57
N ASN A 135 -12.52 7.95 4.32
CA ASN A 135 -12.60 8.00 5.77
C ASN A 135 -13.95 8.56 6.27
N ILE A 136 -14.47 9.60 5.64
CA ILE A 136 -15.79 10.19 5.94
C ILE A 136 -16.90 9.17 5.70
N VAL A 137 -16.90 8.52 4.52
CA VAL A 137 -17.92 7.51 4.18
C VAL A 137 -17.87 6.34 5.14
N ARG A 138 -16.67 5.87 5.52
CA ARG A 138 -16.51 4.81 6.52
C ARG A 138 -16.99 5.24 7.91
N GLY A 139 -16.80 6.49 8.27
CA GLY A 139 -17.36 7.04 9.53
C GLY A 139 -18.89 6.97 9.57
N LEU A 140 -19.55 7.11 8.41
CA LEU A 140 -21.01 7.02 8.27
C LEU A 140 -21.50 5.59 8.02
N LYS A 141 -20.76 4.79 7.27
CA LYS A 141 -21.09 3.42 6.85
C LYS A 141 -19.89 2.49 7.06
N PRO A 142 -19.68 1.91 8.27
CA PRO A 142 -18.50 1.10 8.59
C PRO A 142 -18.28 -0.14 7.71
N ASN A 143 -19.34 -0.64 7.09
CA ASN A 143 -19.32 -1.87 6.28
C ASN A 143 -18.75 -1.66 4.86
N VAL A 144 -18.54 -0.41 4.43
CA VAL A 144 -18.02 -0.12 3.10
C VAL A 144 -16.49 -0.21 3.12
N LYS A 145 -15.90 -0.92 2.17
CA LYS A 145 -14.44 -1.03 2.04
C LYS A 145 -13.86 0.29 1.55
N MET A 146 -12.89 0.83 2.28
CA MET A 146 -12.17 2.07 1.92
C MET A 146 -11.59 2.00 0.50
N SER A 147 -10.94 0.91 0.16
CA SER A 147 -10.32 0.71 -1.15
C SER A 147 -11.31 0.84 -2.31
N SER A 148 -12.54 0.35 -2.13
CA SER A 148 -13.56 0.45 -3.19
C SER A 148 -13.95 1.90 -3.47
N ILE A 149 -14.05 2.75 -2.44
CA ILE A 149 -14.41 4.17 -2.60
C ILE A 149 -13.27 4.91 -3.32
N ILE A 150 -12.02 4.66 -2.89
CA ILE A 150 -10.84 5.26 -3.50
C ILE A 150 -10.74 4.87 -4.96
N VAL A 151 -10.84 3.57 -5.28
CA VAL A 151 -10.76 3.08 -6.67
C VAL A 151 -11.84 3.68 -7.55
N VAL A 152 -13.08 3.73 -7.10
CA VAL A 152 -14.19 4.33 -7.89
C VAL A 152 -13.91 5.82 -8.16
N PHE A 153 -13.45 6.55 -7.14
CA PHE A 153 -13.13 7.96 -7.30
C PHE A 153 -11.95 8.17 -8.25
N ASP A 154 -10.90 7.40 -8.10
CA ASP A 154 -9.69 7.50 -8.92
C ASP A 154 -9.98 7.12 -10.39
N VAL A 155 -10.82 6.11 -10.64
CA VAL A 155 -11.28 5.77 -12.00
C VAL A 155 -12.03 6.95 -12.64
N ILE A 156 -12.91 7.62 -11.90
CA ILE A 156 -13.62 8.81 -12.40
C ILE A 156 -12.60 9.91 -12.73
N VAL A 157 -11.65 10.16 -11.85
CA VAL A 157 -10.61 11.19 -12.06
C VAL A 157 -9.74 10.88 -13.28
N VAL A 158 -9.33 9.62 -13.46
CA VAL A 158 -8.56 9.19 -14.65
C VAL A 158 -9.40 9.38 -15.92
N ALA A 159 -10.68 9.01 -15.89
CA ALA A 159 -11.57 9.21 -17.03
C ALA A 159 -11.73 10.72 -17.39
N LEU A 160 -11.83 11.59 -16.38
CA LEU A 160 -11.83 13.04 -16.59
C LEU A 160 -10.52 13.53 -17.19
N ASN A 161 -9.36 13.02 -16.73
CA ASN A 161 -8.05 13.37 -17.32
C ASN A 161 -8.00 13.02 -18.81
N VAL A 162 -8.42 11.79 -19.19
CA VAL A 162 -8.50 11.38 -20.61
C VAL A 162 -9.42 12.30 -21.40
N PHE A 163 -10.58 12.63 -20.84
CA PHE A 163 -11.56 13.50 -21.51
C PHE A 163 -11.02 14.91 -21.78
N PHE A 164 -10.36 15.52 -20.79
CA PHE A 164 -9.85 16.89 -20.89
C PHE A 164 -8.57 17.00 -21.72
N PHE A 165 -7.64 16.07 -21.55
CA PHE A 165 -6.38 16.08 -22.31
C PHE A 165 -6.50 15.44 -23.70
N LYS A 166 -7.60 14.73 -23.98
CA LYS A 166 -7.91 14.04 -25.25
C LYS A 166 -6.85 13.00 -25.67
N GLU A 167 -6.11 12.47 -24.71
CA GLU A 167 -5.08 11.47 -24.92
C GLU A 167 -5.34 10.25 -24.04
N ILE A 168 -5.59 9.08 -24.65
CA ILE A 168 -5.84 7.82 -23.94
C ILE A 168 -4.60 7.38 -23.17
N GLU A 169 -3.41 7.64 -23.71
CA GLU A 169 -2.14 7.26 -23.06
C GLU A 169 -1.97 7.88 -21.67
N ILE A 170 -2.41 9.13 -21.47
CA ILE A 170 -2.39 9.78 -20.16
C ILE A 170 -3.18 8.96 -19.13
N GLY A 171 -4.35 8.45 -19.53
CA GLY A 171 -5.16 7.60 -18.66
C GLY A 171 -4.49 6.27 -18.34
N LEU A 172 -3.88 5.62 -19.32
CA LEU A 172 -3.20 4.33 -19.14
C LEU A 172 -1.98 4.48 -18.21
N TYR A 173 -1.12 5.48 -18.44
CA TYR A 173 0.02 5.74 -17.56
C TYR A 173 -0.40 6.18 -16.15
N SER A 174 -1.48 6.98 -16.04
CA SER A 174 -2.06 7.35 -14.73
C SER A 174 -2.56 6.13 -13.97
N ALA A 175 -3.22 5.19 -14.66
CA ALA A 175 -3.67 3.94 -14.04
C ALA A 175 -2.49 3.08 -13.54
N ILE A 176 -1.39 3.01 -14.29
CA ILE A 176 -0.15 2.33 -13.86
C ILE A 176 0.42 3.03 -12.62
N SER A 177 0.50 4.36 -12.62
CA SER A 177 1.01 5.13 -11.49
C SER A 177 0.18 4.90 -10.22
N ILE A 178 -1.15 4.97 -10.31
CA ILE A 178 -2.08 4.72 -9.19
C ILE A 178 -1.94 3.28 -8.68
N TYR A 179 -1.80 2.29 -9.58
CA TYR A 179 -1.56 0.90 -9.20
C TYR A 179 -0.24 0.74 -8.42
N LEU A 180 0.86 1.33 -8.91
CA LEU A 180 2.15 1.29 -8.24
C LEU A 180 2.11 2.00 -6.88
N MET A 181 1.43 3.15 -6.81
CA MET A 181 1.19 3.86 -5.54
C MET A 181 0.47 2.96 -4.53
N GLY A 182 -0.61 2.30 -4.92
CA GLY A 182 -1.32 1.35 -4.07
C GLY A 182 -0.44 0.20 -3.60
N LYS A 183 0.39 -0.37 -4.49
CA LYS A 183 1.35 -1.43 -4.14
C LYS A 183 2.40 -0.97 -3.14
N MET A 184 2.90 0.25 -3.26
CA MET A 184 3.84 0.80 -2.29
C MET A 184 3.20 1.01 -0.92
N ILE A 185 1.94 1.47 -0.88
CA ILE A 185 1.18 1.57 0.36
C ILE A 185 1.04 0.19 1.01
N ASP A 186 0.62 -0.83 0.25
CA ASP A 186 0.49 -2.20 0.74
C ASP A 186 1.83 -2.72 1.32
N ILE A 187 2.94 -2.55 0.59
CA ILE A 187 4.27 -2.98 1.03
C ILE A 187 4.67 -2.31 2.35
N VAL A 188 4.39 -1.02 2.52
CA VAL A 188 4.73 -0.27 3.73
C VAL A 188 3.85 -0.67 4.91
N PHE A 189 2.57 -1.03 4.68
CA PHE A 189 1.64 -1.44 5.73
C PHE A 189 1.74 -2.91 6.10
N GLU A 190 1.79 -3.77 5.11
CA GLU A 190 1.78 -5.22 5.30
C GLU A 190 3.20 -5.80 5.40
N GLY A 191 4.19 -5.04 4.94
CA GLY A 191 5.55 -5.53 4.79
C GLY A 191 5.74 -6.39 3.54
N ILE A 192 6.99 -6.64 3.20
CA ILE A 192 7.31 -7.65 2.20
C ILE A 192 7.25 -8.99 2.93
N TYR A 193 6.30 -9.86 2.56
CA TYR A 193 6.15 -11.16 3.19
C TYR A 193 7.37 -12.04 2.88
N PHE A 194 8.32 -12.05 3.78
CA PHE A 194 9.47 -12.96 3.70
C PHE A 194 9.20 -14.31 4.35
N THR A 195 8.08 -14.43 5.09
CA THR A 195 7.75 -15.61 5.88
C THR A 195 6.68 -16.44 5.20
N LYS A 196 6.92 -17.75 5.18
CA LYS A 196 5.99 -18.76 4.67
C LYS A 196 5.66 -19.74 5.78
N LEU A 197 4.43 -20.20 5.79
CA LEU A 197 4.01 -21.36 6.55
C LEU A 197 3.95 -22.55 5.59
N VAL A 198 4.78 -23.56 5.86
CA VAL A 198 4.78 -24.83 5.13
C VAL A 198 4.05 -25.85 5.99
N ILE A 199 2.97 -26.39 5.46
CA ILE A 199 2.20 -27.48 6.09
C ILE A 199 2.57 -28.74 5.32
N ILE A 200 3.03 -29.78 6.05
CA ILE A 200 3.52 -31.03 5.47
C ILE A 200 2.67 -32.16 5.99
N ILE A 201 2.08 -32.93 5.09
CA ILE A 201 1.28 -34.10 5.36
C ILE A 201 2.04 -35.30 4.79
N SER A 202 2.49 -36.20 5.67
CA SER A 202 3.29 -37.35 5.34
C SER A 202 3.06 -38.46 6.37
N ASP A 203 3.39 -39.67 6.02
CA ASP A 203 3.43 -40.80 6.97
C ASP A 203 4.81 -40.88 7.68
N LYS A 204 5.83 -40.04 7.25
CA LYS A 204 7.18 -39.95 7.82
C LYS A 204 7.46 -38.60 8.49
N THR A 205 6.48 -38.06 9.19
CA THR A 205 6.54 -36.71 9.76
C THR A 205 7.64 -36.53 10.78
N GLU A 206 7.96 -37.54 11.61
CA GLU A 206 9.03 -37.46 12.61
C GLU A 206 10.41 -37.35 11.96
N GLU A 207 10.66 -38.16 10.91
CA GLU A 207 11.95 -38.10 10.16
C GLU A 207 12.10 -36.73 9.48
N ILE A 208 11.05 -36.24 8.85
CA ILE A 208 11.02 -34.92 8.18
C ILE A 208 11.25 -33.80 9.20
N SER A 209 10.59 -33.87 10.34
CA SER A 209 10.72 -32.89 11.42
C SER A 209 12.17 -32.80 11.92
N LYS A 210 12.79 -33.95 12.16
CA LYS A 210 14.19 -34.03 12.61
C LYS A 210 15.13 -33.46 11.57
N ALA A 211 15.00 -33.85 10.31
CA ALA A 211 15.85 -33.37 9.22
C ALA A 211 15.69 -31.83 9.01
N ILE A 212 14.49 -31.27 9.10
CA ILE A 212 14.27 -29.82 9.06
C ILE A 212 15.00 -29.13 10.22
N GLY A 213 14.93 -29.71 11.43
CA GLY A 213 15.63 -29.20 12.60
C GLY A 213 17.15 -29.24 12.44
N ASP A 214 17.69 -30.34 11.92
CA ASP A 214 19.14 -30.56 11.78
C ASP A 214 19.75 -29.75 10.62
N ASP A 215 19.11 -29.74 9.45
CA ASP A 215 19.68 -29.18 8.22
C ASP A 215 19.33 -27.69 8.04
N ILE A 216 18.12 -27.30 8.44
CA ILE A 216 17.59 -25.94 8.16
C ILE A 216 17.56 -25.07 9.42
N LYS A 217 17.73 -25.69 10.61
CA LYS A 217 17.66 -25.02 11.93
C LYS A 217 16.33 -24.31 12.16
N ARG A 218 15.24 -24.95 11.73
CA ARG A 218 13.88 -24.44 11.90
C ARG A 218 13.05 -25.38 12.77
N GLY A 219 12.25 -24.79 13.65
CA GLY A 219 11.30 -25.54 14.46
C GLY A 219 10.11 -26.02 13.62
N THR A 220 9.58 -27.18 13.97
CA THR A 220 8.32 -27.69 13.44
C THR A 220 7.34 -27.96 14.56
N THR A 221 6.05 -27.81 14.29
CA THR A 221 4.97 -28.14 15.23
C THR A 221 4.07 -29.20 14.61
N GLY A 222 3.82 -30.29 15.31
CA GLY A 222 2.90 -31.34 14.89
C GLY A 222 1.48 -31.05 15.33
N LEU A 223 0.53 -31.20 14.42
CA LEU A 223 -0.90 -31.17 14.69
C LEU A 223 -1.49 -32.54 14.39
N PHE A 224 -2.25 -33.10 15.34
CA PHE A 224 -3.02 -34.30 15.09
C PHE A 224 -4.24 -33.98 14.23
N GLY A 225 -4.35 -34.67 13.12
CA GLY A 225 -5.45 -34.55 12.18
C GLY A 225 -5.98 -35.92 11.76
N LYS A 226 -7.14 -35.93 11.12
CA LYS A 226 -7.74 -37.14 10.57
C LYS A 226 -7.99 -37.00 9.09
N GLY A 227 -7.50 -37.92 8.30
CA GLY A 227 -7.80 -38.01 6.88
C GLY A 227 -9.27 -38.43 6.70
N MET A 228 -10.11 -37.49 6.26
CA MET A 228 -11.58 -37.71 6.20
C MET A 228 -11.97 -38.78 5.19
N TYR A 229 -11.20 -38.96 4.11
CA TYR A 229 -11.43 -40.02 3.12
C TYR A 229 -10.91 -41.39 3.60
N THR A 230 -9.70 -41.40 4.18
CA THR A 230 -9.02 -42.64 4.63
C THR A 230 -9.43 -43.07 6.02
N ASN A 231 -10.10 -42.21 6.78
CA ASN A 231 -10.47 -42.36 8.18
C ASN A 231 -9.25 -42.64 9.12
N LYS A 232 -8.02 -42.36 8.68
CA LYS A 232 -6.79 -42.60 9.43
C LYS A 232 -6.33 -41.31 10.14
N GLU A 233 -5.82 -41.46 11.36
CA GLU A 233 -5.12 -40.37 12.05
C GLU A 233 -3.81 -40.08 11.37
N LYS A 234 -3.45 -38.80 11.29
CA LYS A 234 -2.22 -38.34 10.71
C LYS A 234 -1.63 -37.18 11.53
N LEU A 235 -0.34 -37.17 11.66
CA LEU A 235 0.41 -36.04 12.20
C LEU A 235 0.72 -35.07 11.03
N VAL A 236 0.27 -33.83 11.13
CA VAL A 236 0.51 -32.78 10.15
C VAL A 236 1.58 -31.83 10.73
N LEU A 237 2.68 -31.63 10.02
CA LEU A 237 3.73 -30.70 10.45
C LEU A 237 3.47 -29.30 9.93
N MET A 238 3.66 -28.32 10.79
CA MET A 238 3.72 -26.90 10.45
C MET A 238 5.16 -26.38 10.66
N CYS A 239 5.71 -25.76 9.64
CA CYS A 239 7.02 -25.12 9.69
C CYS A 239 6.88 -23.68 9.21
N ALA A 240 7.15 -22.71 10.10
CA ALA A 240 7.30 -21.31 9.73
C ALA A 240 8.73 -21.07 9.30
N THR A 241 8.94 -20.54 8.08
CA THR A 241 10.28 -20.37 7.53
C THR A 241 10.39 -19.16 6.62
N GLY A 242 11.58 -18.65 6.40
CA GLY A 242 11.84 -17.58 5.42
C GLY A 242 11.65 -18.09 3.99
N ARG A 243 11.30 -17.17 3.08
CA ARG A 243 11.12 -17.48 1.64
C ARG A 243 12.29 -18.23 1.02
N GLY A 244 13.53 -17.92 1.45
CA GLY A 244 14.73 -18.57 0.94
C GLY A 244 14.88 -20.04 1.35
N ASP A 245 14.32 -20.43 2.51
CA ASP A 245 14.45 -21.79 3.02
C ASP A 245 13.31 -22.73 2.59
N VAL A 246 12.24 -22.17 2.00
CA VAL A 246 11.10 -22.98 1.52
C VAL A 246 11.53 -24.07 0.53
N ALA A 247 12.47 -23.74 -0.36
CA ALA A 247 12.98 -24.70 -1.34
C ALA A 247 13.73 -25.86 -0.64
N LYS A 248 14.49 -25.56 0.42
CA LYS A 248 15.19 -26.57 1.24
C LYS A 248 14.20 -27.45 2.00
N VAL A 249 13.21 -26.85 2.66
CA VAL A 249 12.13 -27.59 3.36
C VAL A 249 11.43 -28.53 2.41
N LYS A 250 11.11 -28.05 1.20
CA LYS A 250 10.47 -28.87 0.16
C LYS A 250 11.37 -30.03 -0.28
N ALA A 251 12.67 -29.78 -0.50
CA ALA A 251 13.62 -30.80 -0.91
C ALA A 251 13.74 -31.87 0.17
N VAL A 252 14.04 -31.51 1.43
CA VAL A 252 14.14 -32.42 2.56
C VAL A 252 12.87 -33.28 2.70
N ALA A 253 11.69 -32.67 2.63
CA ALA A 253 10.45 -33.42 2.78
C ALA A 253 10.24 -34.43 1.62
N LYS A 254 10.59 -34.04 0.38
CA LYS A 254 10.43 -34.89 -0.81
C LYS A 254 11.48 -36.00 -0.90
N ASP A 255 12.69 -35.77 -0.38
CA ASP A 255 13.74 -36.77 -0.33
C ASP A 255 13.42 -37.89 0.66
N ILE A 256 12.79 -37.55 1.81
CA ILE A 256 12.39 -38.53 2.82
C ILE A 256 11.09 -39.26 2.42
N ASP A 257 10.11 -38.47 1.93
CA ASP A 257 8.85 -39.02 1.43
C ASP A 257 8.43 -38.38 0.12
N PRO A 258 8.73 -39.03 -1.02
CA PRO A 258 8.33 -38.54 -2.35
C PRO A 258 6.80 -38.34 -2.52
N LYS A 259 6.00 -39.06 -1.70
CA LYS A 259 4.53 -38.96 -1.73
C LYS A 259 3.97 -37.91 -0.77
N CYS A 260 4.82 -37.23 0.02
CA CYS A 260 4.35 -36.19 0.93
C CYS A 260 3.60 -35.07 0.19
N PHE A 261 2.59 -34.53 0.85
CA PHE A 261 1.80 -33.41 0.37
C PHE A 261 2.19 -32.14 1.13
N LEU A 262 2.53 -31.09 0.40
CA LEU A 262 2.97 -29.80 0.96
C LEU A 262 2.00 -28.68 0.55
N ILE A 263 1.58 -27.89 1.52
CA ILE A 263 0.85 -26.64 1.32
C ILE A 263 1.78 -25.52 1.74
N ILE A 264 2.02 -24.57 0.86
CA ILE A 264 2.86 -23.39 1.13
C ILE A 264 1.98 -22.16 1.03
N THR A 265 1.85 -21.44 2.14
CA THR A 265 1.05 -20.22 2.20
C THR A 265 1.87 -19.06 2.77
N ASN A 266 1.45 -17.83 2.50
CA ASN A 266 2.07 -16.65 3.08
C ASN A 266 1.66 -16.53 4.55
N SER A 267 2.64 -16.29 5.43
CA SER A 267 2.36 -15.84 6.79
C SER A 267 2.55 -14.33 6.86
N ARG A 268 1.55 -13.62 7.35
CA ARG A 268 1.62 -12.15 7.46
C ARG A 268 2.61 -11.71 8.53
N GLU A 269 2.59 -12.41 9.65
CA GLU A 269 3.45 -12.10 10.78
C GLU A 269 3.76 -13.38 11.54
N VAL A 270 5.02 -13.53 11.95
CA VAL A 270 5.46 -14.58 12.88
C VAL A 270 6.19 -13.90 14.02
N VAL A 271 5.65 -14.04 15.23
CA VAL A 271 6.22 -13.45 16.45
C VAL A 271 6.60 -14.59 17.39
N GLY A 272 7.83 -14.57 17.88
CA GLY A 272 8.31 -15.56 18.83
C GLY A 272 9.79 -15.91 18.62
N GLN A 273 10.30 -16.79 19.50
CA GLN A 273 11.65 -17.34 19.40
C GLN A 273 11.64 -18.64 18.59
N GLY A 274 12.73 -18.91 17.85
CA GLY A 274 12.87 -20.13 17.04
C GLY A 274 12.51 -19.97 15.55
N PHE A 275 12.38 -18.73 15.11
CA PHE A 275 12.16 -18.38 13.72
C PHE A 275 13.44 -17.87 13.05
#